data_02e9ac997e31bb3637aa0cae1b936780
#
_entry.id   02e9ac997e31bb3637aa0cae1b936780
#
_cell.length_a   1.000
_cell.length_b   1.000
_cell.length_c   1.000
_cell.angle_alpha   90.00
_cell.angle_beta   90.00
_cell.angle_gamma   90.00
#
_symmetry.space_group_name_H-M   'P 1'
#
loop_
_entity.id
_entity.type
_entity.pdbx_description
1 polymer ?
#
loop_
_entity_poly.entity_id
_entity_poly.type
_entity_poly.pdbx_seq_one_letter_code
_entity_poly.pdbx_strand_id
1 'polypeptide(L)'
;MQVITKTLDHLVDIPKDYYVFDIETTGLSPRFCKVILIGILYNFEDKTFIKQFFAESEDEERDLLLAFKFDIQNFKHHITFNGISFDIPFLNYRFKKNNIDFIINKSEDIDILRVVKPHKDKLSLSDCKLKTIERYLGIERADTISGKESVQLYKDFTLSRDESIKNKILLHNFEDIVHLGKIFKINEILRDKLDFLNLSINSMTYDILLKKYKISKSILSLKFLSNNKFDPAVNIFTENYTITSENFNLNVDINIKNAFDNHGNSISFYKLGSIIPLKINTNYIEKNILALSEYIFSKEF
;
A
#
# COMPACT_ATOMS: atom_id res chain seq x y z
N MET A 1 28.20 -4.04 11.10
CA MET A 1 26.86 -4.36 10.57
C MET A 1 26.59 -5.84 10.75
N GLN A 2 25.41 -6.17 11.28
CA GLN A 2 24.99 -7.55 11.54
C GLN A 2 23.82 -7.89 10.61
N VAL A 3 23.82 -9.12 10.05
CA VAL A 3 22.67 -9.68 9.34
C VAL A 3 22.13 -10.83 10.18
N ILE A 4 20.85 -10.72 10.56
CA ILE A 4 20.15 -11.72 11.34
C ILE A 4 19.13 -12.39 10.41
N THR A 5 19.20 -13.71 10.29
CA THR A 5 18.26 -14.47 9.46
C THR A 5 17.46 -15.41 10.34
N LYS A 6 16.15 -15.42 10.16
CA LYS A 6 15.20 -16.34 10.79
C LYS A 6 14.33 -16.99 9.74
N THR A 7 13.84 -18.18 10.03
CA THR A 7 12.86 -18.90 9.20
C THR A 7 11.61 -19.12 10.03
N LEU A 8 10.44 -18.88 9.45
CA LEU A 8 9.17 -19.25 10.08
C LEU A 8 8.79 -20.68 9.68
N ASP A 9 8.18 -21.39 10.61
CA ASP A 9 7.72 -22.78 10.39
C ASP A 9 6.44 -22.87 9.52
N HIS A 10 5.95 -21.71 9.05
CA HIS A 10 4.78 -21.63 8.20
C HIS A 10 4.99 -20.57 7.12
N LEU A 11 4.35 -20.74 5.98
CA LEU A 11 4.31 -19.72 4.93
C LEU A 11 3.43 -18.55 5.36
N VAL A 12 3.93 -17.34 5.15
CA VAL A 12 3.11 -16.13 5.16
C VAL A 12 2.48 -15.99 3.78
N ASP A 13 1.19 -15.68 3.74
CA ASP A 13 0.41 -15.63 2.51
C ASP A 13 0.65 -14.32 1.73
N ILE A 14 1.81 -14.27 1.09
CA ILE A 14 2.23 -13.22 0.16
C ILE A 14 2.69 -13.87 -1.16
N PRO A 15 2.54 -13.18 -2.33
CA PRO A 15 3.01 -13.72 -3.60
C PRO A 15 4.53 -13.99 -3.61
N LYS A 16 4.98 -14.99 -4.39
CA LYS A 16 6.39 -15.46 -4.40
C LYS A 16 7.41 -14.42 -4.87
N ASP A 17 7.02 -13.53 -5.76
CA ASP A 17 7.88 -12.47 -6.32
C ASP A 17 7.79 -11.14 -5.55
N TYR A 18 7.18 -11.19 -4.36
CA TYR A 18 7.04 -10.06 -3.44
C TYR A 18 7.92 -10.23 -2.21
N TYR A 19 8.37 -9.10 -1.68
CA TYR A 19 8.94 -9.04 -0.33
C TYR A 19 8.24 -7.94 0.47
N VAL A 20 8.14 -8.15 1.78
CA VAL A 20 7.71 -7.13 2.74
C VAL A 20 8.95 -6.44 3.25
N PHE A 21 8.92 -5.14 3.48
CA PHE A 21 10.01 -4.46 4.18
C PHE A 21 9.53 -3.29 5.02
N ASP A 22 10.33 -2.97 6.03
CA ASP A 22 10.17 -1.84 6.95
C ASP A 22 11.54 -1.36 7.39
N ILE A 23 11.68 -0.05 7.70
CA ILE A 23 12.96 0.55 8.10
C ILE A 23 12.88 1.24 9.45
N GLU A 24 13.98 1.15 10.21
CA GLU A 24 14.24 2.01 11.35
C GLU A 24 15.33 3.03 11.01
N THR A 25 15.16 4.24 11.50
CA THR A 25 16.04 5.36 11.18
C THR A 25 16.41 6.17 12.41
N THR A 26 17.45 6.98 12.35
CA THR A 26 17.81 7.89 13.45
C THR A 26 16.89 9.11 13.55
N GLY A 27 15.86 9.22 12.69
CA GLY A 27 14.84 10.26 12.68
C GLY A 27 14.18 10.41 11.31
N LEU A 28 13.29 11.38 11.18
CA LEU A 28 12.35 11.47 10.04
C LEU A 28 12.94 12.07 8.74
N SER A 29 14.06 12.77 8.80
CA SER A 29 14.61 13.45 7.63
C SER A 29 15.73 12.66 6.96
N PRO A 30 15.56 12.16 5.73
CA PRO A 30 16.61 11.39 5.04
C PRO A 30 17.87 12.23 4.74
N ARG A 31 17.76 13.56 4.80
CA ARG A 31 18.90 14.46 4.61
C ARG A 31 19.87 14.43 5.79
N PHE A 32 19.35 14.35 7.01
CA PHE A 32 20.10 14.50 8.25
C PHE A 32 20.20 13.18 9.04
N CYS A 33 19.27 12.26 8.81
CA CYS A 33 19.18 11.01 9.53
C CYS A 33 19.64 9.84 8.66
N LYS A 34 19.98 8.72 9.30
CA LYS A 34 20.50 7.51 8.68
C LYS A 34 19.54 6.34 8.88
N VAL A 35 19.63 5.35 8.00
CA VAL A 35 18.98 4.06 8.18
C VAL A 35 19.84 3.20 9.11
N ILE A 36 19.23 2.63 10.13
CA ILE A 36 19.92 1.84 11.15
C ILE A 36 19.51 0.37 11.19
N LEU A 37 18.30 0.09 10.67
CA LEU A 37 17.79 -1.27 10.55
C LEU A 37 16.88 -1.33 9.32
N ILE A 38 16.99 -2.38 8.55
CA ILE A 38 16.04 -2.77 7.52
C ILE A 38 15.62 -4.20 7.80
N GLY A 39 14.32 -4.44 7.93
CA GLY A 39 13.75 -5.77 7.99
C GLY A 39 13.14 -6.14 6.64
N ILE A 40 13.35 -7.39 6.20
CA ILE A 40 12.65 -7.96 5.04
C ILE A 40 12.04 -9.31 5.38
N LEU A 41 10.90 -9.60 4.76
CA LEU A 41 10.25 -10.90 4.80
C LEU A 41 9.90 -11.33 3.37
N TYR A 42 10.21 -12.56 3.01
CA TYR A 42 9.89 -13.13 1.70
C TYR A 42 9.71 -14.64 1.78
N ASN A 43 8.98 -15.19 0.80
CA ASN A 43 8.82 -16.63 0.65
C ASN A 43 9.86 -17.17 -0.34
N PHE A 44 10.52 -18.26 0.05
CA PHE A 44 11.39 -19.04 -0.82
C PHE A 44 11.12 -20.52 -0.60
N GLU A 45 10.88 -21.26 -1.70
CA GLU A 45 10.36 -22.63 -1.64
C GLU A 45 9.09 -22.69 -0.75
N ASP A 46 9.05 -23.53 0.26
CA ASP A 46 7.91 -23.70 1.16
C ASP A 46 8.13 -23.07 2.54
N LYS A 47 8.99 -22.05 2.61
CA LYS A 47 9.35 -21.38 3.87
C LYS A 47 9.28 -19.87 3.74
N THR A 48 8.95 -19.19 4.84
CA THR A 48 9.10 -17.74 4.95
C THR A 48 10.40 -17.41 5.65
N PHE A 49 11.20 -16.58 5.00
CA PHE A 49 12.46 -16.06 5.51
C PHE A 49 12.30 -14.63 5.98
N ILE A 50 12.97 -14.32 7.06
CA ILE A 50 13.08 -12.98 7.62
C ILE A 50 14.56 -12.66 7.71
N LYS A 51 14.96 -11.50 7.18
CA LYS A 51 16.29 -10.95 7.37
C LYS A 51 16.20 -9.56 7.95
N GLN A 52 17.08 -9.28 8.90
CA GLN A 52 17.24 -7.97 9.49
C GLN A 52 18.69 -7.52 9.32
N PHE A 53 18.87 -6.38 8.66
CA PHE A 53 20.17 -5.74 8.45
C PHE A 53 20.32 -4.64 9.50
N PHE A 54 21.12 -4.85 10.52
CA PHE A 54 21.29 -3.94 11.63
C PHE A 54 22.66 -3.27 11.61
N ALA A 55 22.67 -1.93 11.61
CA ALA A 55 23.89 -1.15 11.76
C ALA A 55 24.18 -0.94 13.25
N GLU A 56 25.30 -1.45 13.73
CA GLU A 56 25.73 -1.28 15.13
C GLU A 56 26.26 0.14 15.40
N SER A 57 26.63 0.85 14.34
CA SER A 57 26.95 2.27 14.37
C SER A 57 26.41 2.96 13.11
N GLU A 58 26.22 4.27 13.17
CA GLU A 58 25.74 5.05 12.01
C GLU A 58 26.69 4.98 10.80
N ASP A 59 27.96 4.65 11.00
CA ASP A 59 28.96 4.58 9.92
C ASP A 59 28.79 3.33 9.06
N GLU A 60 28.06 2.33 9.54
CA GLU A 60 27.78 1.08 8.84
C GLU A 60 26.57 1.18 7.89
N GLU A 61 25.93 2.35 7.79
CA GLU A 61 24.76 2.52 6.93
C GLU A 61 24.99 2.11 5.47
N ARG A 62 26.18 2.44 4.92
CA ARG A 62 26.48 2.10 3.53
C ARG A 62 26.52 0.60 3.31
N ASP A 63 27.11 -0.15 4.23
CA ASP A 63 27.19 -1.61 4.15
C ASP A 63 25.82 -2.26 4.32
N LEU A 64 25.00 -1.71 5.23
CA LEU A 64 23.62 -2.11 5.42
C LEU A 64 22.80 -1.93 4.12
N LEU A 65 22.90 -0.77 3.48
CA LEU A 65 22.18 -0.47 2.24
C LEU A 65 22.64 -1.37 1.08
N LEU A 66 23.94 -1.71 0.99
CA LEU A 66 24.47 -2.62 -0.03
C LEU A 66 23.98 -4.05 0.18
N ALA A 67 23.96 -4.54 1.42
CA ALA A 67 23.47 -5.87 1.75
C ALA A 67 21.95 -5.99 1.44
N PHE A 68 21.17 -4.98 1.82
CA PHE A 68 19.76 -4.91 1.49
C PHE A 68 19.53 -4.91 -0.03
N LYS A 69 20.21 -4.04 -0.80
CA LYS A 69 20.15 -4.01 -2.26
C LYS A 69 20.39 -5.39 -2.87
N PHE A 70 21.45 -6.08 -2.40
CA PHE A 70 21.83 -7.40 -2.91
C PHE A 70 20.71 -8.42 -2.76
N ASP A 71 20.03 -8.42 -1.61
CA ASP A 71 18.97 -9.39 -1.34
C ASP A 71 17.67 -9.08 -2.12
N ILE A 72 17.35 -7.79 -2.34
CA ILE A 72 16.07 -7.44 -2.96
C ILE A 72 16.08 -7.27 -4.48
N GLN A 73 17.23 -7.21 -5.12
CA GLN A 73 17.37 -6.86 -6.55
C GLN A 73 16.66 -7.82 -7.51
N ASN A 74 16.33 -9.04 -7.08
CA ASN A 74 15.64 -10.05 -7.87
C ASN A 74 14.13 -10.08 -7.66
N PHE A 75 13.61 -9.33 -6.68
CA PHE A 75 12.17 -9.19 -6.48
C PHE A 75 11.62 -8.09 -7.38
N LYS A 76 10.39 -8.28 -7.84
CA LYS A 76 9.70 -7.32 -8.70
C LYS A 76 8.85 -6.33 -7.91
N HIS A 77 8.27 -6.79 -6.81
CA HIS A 77 7.27 -6.06 -6.06
C HIS A 77 7.57 -6.06 -4.57
N HIS A 78 7.05 -5.09 -3.87
CA HIS A 78 7.20 -5.00 -2.43
C HIS A 78 5.89 -4.58 -1.74
N ILE A 79 5.80 -4.91 -0.46
CA ILE A 79 4.68 -4.61 0.41
C ILE A 79 5.20 -3.77 1.56
N THR A 80 4.57 -2.63 1.79
CA THR A 80 4.96 -1.72 2.87
C THR A 80 3.75 -1.19 3.64
N PHE A 81 4.03 -0.51 4.74
CA PHE A 81 3.04 0.28 5.46
C PHE A 81 3.44 1.75 5.48
N ASN A 82 2.78 2.59 4.68
CA ASN A 82 3.14 4.00 4.43
C ASN A 82 4.48 4.19 3.69
N GLY A 83 5.00 3.14 3.08
CA GLY A 83 6.33 3.15 2.45
C GLY A 83 6.44 4.09 1.28
N ILE A 84 5.38 4.28 0.49
CA ILE A 84 5.37 5.26 -0.62
C ILE A 84 5.66 6.69 -0.11
N SER A 85 5.26 6.98 1.14
CA SER A 85 5.44 8.33 1.72
C SER A 85 6.67 8.46 2.59
N PHE A 86 7.19 7.37 3.16
CA PHE A 86 8.31 7.40 4.10
C PHE A 86 9.48 6.50 3.67
N ASP A 87 9.35 5.18 3.72
CA ASP A 87 10.47 4.23 3.59
C ASP A 87 11.16 4.35 2.23
N ILE A 88 10.40 4.31 1.14
CA ILE A 88 10.94 4.36 -0.22
C ILE A 88 11.64 5.67 -0.52
N PRO A 89 11.04 6.87 -0.27
CA PRO A 89 11.75 8.13 -0.44
C PRO A 89 13.00 8.26 0.44
N PHE A 90 12.93 7.73 1.68
CA PHE A 90 14.05 7.74 2.60
C PHE A 90 15.20 6.90 2.05
N LEU A 91 14.95 5.63 1.72
CA LEU A 91 15.95 4.72 1.15
C LEU A 91 16.53 5.26 -0.16
N ASN A 92 15.72 5.73 -1.10
CA ASN A 92 16.19 6.27 -2.37
C ASN A 92 17.11 7.49 -2.19
N TYR A 93 16.79 8.36 -1.21
CA TYR A 93 17.68 9.45 -0.85
C TYR A 93 18.99 8.95 -0.25
N ARG A 94 18.94 7.95 0.64
CA ARG A 94 20.13 7.38 1.29
C ARG A 94 21.00 6.59 0.32
N PHE A 95 20.42 5.85 -0.64
CA PHE A 95 21.17 5.20 -1.73
C PHE A 95 21.99 6.25 -2.51
N LYS A 96 21.33 7.31 -2.97
CA LYS A 96 21.99 8.40 -3.69
C LYS A 96 23.10 9.05 -2.86
N LYS A 97 22.84 9.35 -1.58
CA LYS A 97 23.82 9.99 -0.68
C LYS A 97 25.04 9.12 -0.40
N ASN A 98 24.89 7.80 -0.42
CA ASN A 98 25.97 6.83 -0.23
C ASN A 98 26.63 6.38 -1.56
N ASN A 99 26.34 7.04 -2.69
CA ASN A 99 26.83 6.69 -4.03
C ASN A 99 26.52 5.23 -4.41
N ILE A 100 25.31 4.76 -4.08
CA ILE A 100 24.79 3.46 -4.46
C ILE A 100 23.80 3.68 -5.61
N ASP A 101 24.14 3.14 -6.78
CA ASP A 101 23.26 3.17 -7.95
C ASP A 101 22.16 2.12 -7.80
N PHE A 102 21.07 2.54 -7.17
CA PHE A 102 19.85 1.75 -6.98
C PHE A 102 18.68 2.65 -6.65
N ILE A 103 17.50 2.29 -7.14
CA ILE A 103 16.23 2.99 -6.88
C ILE A 103 15.14 1.96 -6.65
N ILE A 104 14.42 2.09 -5.55
CA ILE A 104 13.17 1.35 -5.29
C ILE A 104 12.04 2.12 -5.97
N ASN A 105 11.34 1.45 -6.87
CA ASN A 105 10.27 2.07 -7.64
C ASN A 105 8.96 2.07 -6.85
N LYS A 106 8.42 3.25 -6.56
CA LYS A 106 7.14 3.41 -5.86
C LYS A 106 5.95 2.76 -6.58
N SER A 107 6.02 2.57 -7.88
CA SER A 107 4.94 1.96 -8.65
C SER A 107 4.85 0.45 -8.47
N GLU A 108 5.88 -0.17 -7.92
CA GLU A 108 5.92 -1.60 -7.62
C GLU A 108 5.55 -1.89 -6.14
N ASP A 109 5.09 -0.88 -5.39
CA ASP A 109 4.73 -1.00 -3.99
C ASP A 109 3.23 -1.21 -3.77
N ILE A 110 2.90 -2.18 -2.92
CA ILE A 110 1.58 -2.31 -2.30
C ILE A 110 1.63 -1.70 -0.90
N ASP A 111 1.35 -0.41 -0.81
CA ASP A 111 1.26 0.32 0.46
C ASP A 111 -0.08 0.02 1.15
N ILE A 112 -0.06 -0.86 2.16
CA ILE A 112 -1.27 -1.31 2.88
C ILE A 112 -2.03 -0.15 3.53
N LEU A 113 -1.34 0.89 4.00
CA LEU A 113 -2.03 2.08 4.51
C LEU A 113 -2.91 2.72 3.44
N ARG A 114 -2.44 2.79 2.20
CA ARG A 114 -3.20 3.36 1.08
C ARG A 114 -4.37 2.49 0.65
N VAL A 115 -4.28 1.19 0.85
CA VAL A 115 -5.38 0.25 0.63
C VAL A 115 -6.47 0.43 1.69
N VAL A 116 -6.10 0.48 2.97
CA VAL A 116 -7.04 0.50 4.10
C VAL A 116 -7.66 1.88 4.34
N LYS A 117 -6.86 2.94 4.23
CA LYS A 117 -7.26 4.31 4.61
C LYS A 117 -8.57 4.82 3.96
N PRO A 118 -8.85 4.57 2.68
CA PRO A 118 -10.12 4.98 2.06
C PRO A 118 -11.36 4.28 2.65
N HIS A 119 -11.17 3.16 3.33
CA HIS A 119 -12.23 2.29 3.85
C HIS A 119 -12.29 2.26 5.38
N LYS A 120 -11.57 3.17 6.05
CA LYS A 120 -11.50 3.28 7.50
C LYS A 120 -12.86 3.18 8.17
N ASP A 121 -13.83 3.95 7.70
CA ASP A 121 -15.18 4.02 8.28
C ASP A 121 -15.97 2.73 8.03
N LYS A 122 -15.90 2.16 6.82
CA LYS A 122 -16.53 0.86 6.49
C LYS A 122 -15.99 -0.28 7.35
N LEU A 123 -14.69 -0.22 7.73
CA LEU A 123 -14.03 -1.17 8.62
C LEU A 123 -14.21 -0.85 10.10
N SER A 124 -14.85 0.29 10.43
CA SER A 124 -15.04 0.77 11.80
C SER A 124 -13.71 0.92 12.58
N LEU A 125 -12.64 1.34 11.90
CA LEU A 125 -11.33 1.54 12.52
C LEU A 125 -11.27 2.90 13.22
N SER A 126 -10.71 2.94 14.43
CA SER A 126 -10.47 4.21 15.18
C SER A 126 -9.45 5.10 14.47
N ASP A 127 -8.40 4.51 13.95
CA ASP A 127 -7.38 5.13 13.10
C ASP A 127 -6.82 4.12 12.09
N CYS A 128 -5.87 4.56 11.24
CA CYS A 128 -5.22 3.66 10.25
C CYS A 128 -3.77 3.37 10.61
N LYS A 129 -3.42 3.26 11.89
CA LYS A 129 -2.10 2.82 12.30
C LYS A 129 -1.95 1.30 12.14
N LEU A 130 -0.74 0.82 11.91
CA LEU A 130 -0.44 -0.60 11.78
C LEU A 130 -1.02 -1.39 12.96
N LYS A 131 -0.73 -0.98 14.21
CA LYS A 131 -1.25 -1.61 15.45
C LYS A 131 -2.79 -1.62 15.57
N THR A 132 -3.49 -0.71 14.91
CA THR A 132 -4.96 -0.70 14.90
C THR A 132 -5.51 -1.73 13.92
N ILE A 133 -4.88 -1.87 12.76
CA ILE A 133 -5.23 -2.88 11.76
C ILE A 133 -4.90 -4.27 12.28
N GLU A 134 -3.77 -4.45 12.94
CA GLU A 134 -3.39 -5.71 13.62
C GLU A 134 -4.48 -6.16 14.59
N ARG A 135 -4.88 -5.28 15.51
CA ARG A 135 -5.97 -5.59 16.47
C ARG A 135 -7.30 -5.91 15.79
N TYR A 136 -7.62 -5.20 14.70
CA TYR A 136 -8.82 -5.51 13.91
C TYR A 136 -8.79 -6.93 13.32
N LEU A 137 -7.59 -7.41 12.96
CA LEU A 137 -7.36 -8.76 12.43
C LEU A 137 -7.09 -9.82 13.51
N GLY A 138 -7.15 -9.44 14.80
CA GLY A 138 -6.87 -10.37 15.91
C GLY A 138 -5.38 -10.73 16.04
N ILE A 139 -4.47 -9.89 15.53
CA ILE A 139 -3.03 -10.09 15.65
C ILE A 139 -2.55 -9.42 16.94
N GLU A 140 -1.94 -10.22 17.82
CA GLU A 140 -1.35 -9.75 19.08
C GLU A 140 0.15 -9.46 18.89
N ARG A 141 0.66 -8.46 19.62
CA ARG A 141 2.07 -8.05 19.64
C ARG A 141 2.70 -8.29 21.00
N ALA A 142 3.94 -8.76 20.99
CA ALA A 142 4.80 -8.75 22.17
C ALA A 142 5.57 -7.41 22.30
N ASP A 143 5.84 -6.75 21.16
CA ASP A 143 6.50 -5.45 21.13
C ASP A 143 5.61 -4.34 21.70
N THR A 144 6.20 -3.52 22.59
CA THR A 144 5.52 -2.40 23.26
C THR A 144 6.05 -1.03 22.87
N ILE A 145 7.17 -0.97 22.15
CA ILE A 145 7.80 0.31 21.79
C ILE A 145 7.13 0.96 20.56
N SER A 146 7.39 2.23 20.37
CA SER A 146 7.03 3.01 19.20
C SER A 146 8.28 3.33 18.39
N GLY A 147 8.13 3.69 17.10
CA GLY A 147 9.25 4.12 16.26
C GLY A 147 10.04 5.32 16.87
N LYS A 148 9.38 6.21 17.65
CA LYS A 148 10.08 7.27 18.36
C LYS A 148 10.97 6.72 19.49
N GLU A 149 10.49 5.72 20.21
CA GLU A 149 11.27 5.05 21.27
C GLU A 149 12.39 4.22 20.64
N SER A 150 12.20 3.60 19.47
CA SER A 150 13.25 2.91 18.73
C SER A 150 14.45 3.84 18.44
N VAL A 151 14.20 5.09 18.02
CA VAL A 151 15.26 6.09 17.82
C VAL A 151 16.05 6.36 19.11
N GLN A 152 15.37 6.49 20.25
CA GLN A 152 16.06 6.72 21.53
C GLN A 152 16.85 5.49 21.98
N LEU A 153 16.25 4.32 21.88
CA LEU A 153 16.91 3.05 22.20
C LEU A 153 18.16 2.83 21.35
N TYR A 154 18.14 3.22 20.08
CA TYR A 154 19.34 3.10 19.24
C TYR A 154 20.49 4.00 19.72
N LYS A 155 20.18 5.24 20.14
CA LYS A 155 21.19 6.13 20.75
C LYS A 155 21.77 5.52 22.03
N ASP A 156 20.92 4.97 22.88
CA ASP A 156 21.34 4.34 24.13
C ASP A 156 22.21 3.10 23.84
N PHE A 157 21.83 2.29 22.83
CA PHE A 157 22.61 1.16 22.37
C PHE A 157 23.99 1.56 21.83
N THR A 158 24.08 2.62 21.02
CA THR A 158 25.37 3.06 20.47
C THR A 158 26.36 3.48 21.56
N LEU A 159 25.87 3.94 22.72
CA LEU A 159 26.69 4.31 23.87
C LEU A 159 27.02 3.12 24.79
N SER A 160 26.02 2.28 25.07
CA SER A 160 26.14 1.21 26.06
C SER A 160 26.59 -0.13 25.52
N ARG A 161 26.28 -0.39 24.23
CA ARG A 161 26.42 -1.71 23.58
C ARG A 161 25.62 -2.80 24.29
N ASP A 162 24.53 -2.41 24.96
CA ASP A 162 23.67 -3.36 25.66
C ASP A 162 22.82 -4.17 24.66
N GLU A 163 23.06 -5.47 24.63
CA GLU A 163 22.34 -6.41 23.76
C GLU A 163 20.84 -6.46 24.07
N SER A 164 20.42 -6.16 25.31
CA SER A 164 18.99 -6.13 25.66
C SER A 164 18.26 -4.98 24.95
N ILE A 165 18.92 -3.85 24.78
CA ILE A 165 18.40 -2.68 24.05
C ILE A 165 18.31 -3.01 22.56
N LYS A 166 19.37 -3.57 21.99
CA LYS A 166 19.39 -4.03 20.59
C LYS A 166 18.25 -5.00 20.30
N ASN A 167 18.05 -5.99 21.15
CA ASN A 167 17.00 -6.98 20.98
C ASN A 167 15.58 -6.36 21.00
N LYS A 168 15.34 -5.28 21.73
CA LYS A 168 14.05 -4.55 21.69
C LYS A 168 13.83 -3.90 20.33
N ILE A 169 14.85 -3.26 19.75
CA ILE A 169 14.79 -2.63 18.42
C ILE A 169 14.55 -3.71 17.35
N LEU A 170 15.29 -4.80 17.42
CA LEU A 170 15.14 -5.93 16.49
C LEU A 170 13.75 -6.56 16.59
N LEU A 171 13.21 -6.73 17.80
CA LEU A 171 11.86 -7.28 18.00
C LEU A 171 10.79 -6.36 17.41
N HIS A 172 10.91 -5.04 17.60
CA HIS A 172 9.99 -4.07 17.03
C HIS A 172 9.87 -4.22 15.51
N ASN A 173 10.97 -4.09 14.80
CA ASN A 173 11.01 -4.24 13.35
C ASN A 173 10.63 -5.67 12.89
N PHE A 174 11.04 -6.71 13.64
CA PHE A 174 10.64 -8.09 13.34
C PHE A 174 9.13 -8.26 13.33
N GLU A 175 8.43 -7.74 14.37
CA GLU A 175 6.97 -7.81 14.43
C GLU A 175 6.32 -6.94 13.36
N ASP A 176 6.87 -5.76 13.05
CA ASP A 176 6.34 -4.90 12.00
C ASP A 176 6.32 -5.63 10.64
N ILE A 177 7.42 -6.27 10.24
CA ILE A 177 7.47 -6.98 8.95
C ILE A 177 6.66 -8.28 8.93
N VAL A 178 6.66 -9.05 10.01
CA VAL A 178 5.87 -10.30 10.12
C VAL A 178 4.38 -10.00 10.12
N HIS A 179 3.97 -9.02 10.91
CA HIS A 179 2.56 -8.65 10.98
C HIS A 179 2.10 -7.96 9.71
N LEU A 180 2.93 -7.14 9.06
CA LEU A 180 2.62 -6.55 7.77
C LEU A 180 2.38 -7.63 6.70
N GLY A 181 3.20 -8.68 6.68
CA GLY A 181 2.96 -9.85 5.82
C GLY A 181 1.62 -10.54 6.11
N LYS A 182 1.27 -10.72 7.40
CA LYS A 182 -0.04 -11.29 7.80
C LYS A 182 -1.20 -10.36 7.45
N ILE A 183 -1.02 -9.04 7.57
CA ILE A 183 -2.02 -8.02 7.25
C ILE A 183 -2.31 -7.95 5.75
N PHE A 184 -1.43 -8.48 4.90
CA PHE A 184 -1.72 -8.57 3.46
C PHE A 184 -3.05 -9.28 3.19
N LYS A 185 -3.50 -10.19 4.07
CA LYS A 185 -4.85 -10.80 4.07
C LYS A 185 -6.00 -9.78 4.19
N ILE A 186 -5.73 -8.54 4.59
CA ILE A 186 -6.77 -7.51 4.61
C ILE A 186 -7.46 -7.35 3.25
N ASN A 187 -6.75 -7.64 2.16
CA ASN A 187 -7.30 -7.61 0.81
C ASN A 187 -8.47 -8.60 0.64
N GLU A 188 -8.41 -9.78 1.27
CA GLU A 188 -9.50 -10.77 1.25
C GLU A 188 -10.69 -10.29 2.09
N ILE A 189 -10.40 -9.77 3.29
CA ILE A 189 -11.44 -9.21 4.18
C ILE A 189 -12.12 -8.01 3.52
N LEU A 190 -11.36 -7.19 2.81
CA LEU A 190 -11.92 -6.07 2.06
C LEU A 190 -12.80 -6.57 0.91
N ARG A 191 -12.47 -7.68 0.24
CA ARG A 191 -13.32 -8.29 -0.79
C ARG A 191 -14.69 -8.65 -0.25
N ASP A 192 -14.77 -9.23 0.94
CA ASP A 192 -16.03 -9.63 1.56
C ASP A 192 -16.87 -8.43 2.06
N LYS A 193 -16.22 -7.32 2.40
CA LYS A 193 -16.85 -6.13 3.00
C LYS A 193 -17.05 -4.97 2.03
N LEU A 194 -16.35 -5.00 0.91
CA LEU A 194 -16.35 -3.91 -0.07
C LEU A 194 -16.83 -4.42 -1.42
N ASP A 195 -17.54 -3.55 -2.13
CA ASP A 195 -18.06 -3.83 -3.46
C ASP A 195 -16.92 -3.81 -4.50
N PHE A 196 -16.19 -4.92 -4.62
CA PHE A 196 -15.24 -5.12 -5.71
C PHE A 196 -15.96 -5.37 -7.02
N LEU A 197 -15.46 -4.75 -8.09
CA LEU A 197 -15.84 -5.08 -9.45
C LEU A 197 -14.78 -5.98 -10.08
N ASN A 198 -15.23 -6.97 -10.83
CA ASN A 198 -14.33 -7.91 -11.54
C ASN A 198 -14.20 -7.48 -13.00
N LEU A 199 -12.97 -7.35 -13.50
CA LEU A 199 -12.69 -7.13 -14.92
C LEU A 199 -11.94 -8.30 -15.49
N SER A 200 -12.28 -8.70 -16.72
CA SER A 200 -11.55 -9.72 -17.48
C SER A 200 -10.94 -9.09 -18.72
N ILE A 201 -9.63 -8.87 -18.70
CA ILE A 201 -8.89 -8.24 -19.80
C ILE A 201 -7.83 -9.23 -20.30
N ASN A 202 -7.87 -9.61 -21.58
CA ASN A 202 -6.89 -10.53 -22.18
C ASN A 202 -6.67 -11.82 -21.37
N SER A 203 -7.75 -12.46 -20.90
CA SER A 203 -7.74 -13.67 -20.07
C SER A 203 -7.16 -13.51 -18.65
N MET A 204 -6.86 -12.29 -18.22
CA MET A 204 -6.51 -11.97 -16.84
C MET A 204 -7.69 -11.36 -16.11
N THR A 205 -7.89 -11.75 -14.85
CA THR A 205 -8.93 -11.20 -13.99
C THR A 205 -8.32 -10.15 -13.05
N TYR A 206 -8.97 -9.01 -12.96
CA TYR A 206 -8.62 -7.90 -12.10
C TYR A 206 -9.78 -7.63 -11.14
N ASP A 207 -9.51 -7.72 -9.84
CA ASP A 207 -10.43 -7.23 -8.82
C ASP A 207 -10.12 -5.75 -8.59
N ILE A 208 -11.06 -4.88 -8.89
CA ILE A 208 -10.88 -3.44 -8.73
C ILE A 208 -11.81 -2.89 -7.66
N LEU A 209 -11.32 -1.98 -6.87
CA LEU A 209 -12.03 -1.32 -5.78
C LEU A 209 -12.11 0.18 -6.03
N LEU A 210 -13.31 0.75 -5.92
CA LEU A 210 -13.52 2.18 -6.04
C LEU A 210 -12.84 2.91 -4.86
N LYS A 211 -11.77 3.65 -5.18
CA LYS A 211 -10.95 4.37 -4.21
C LYS A 211 -11.40 5.81 -4.00
N LYS A 212 -11.80 6.47 -5.08
CA LYS A 212 -12.17 7.87 -5.06
C LYS A 212 -13.11 8.18 -6.22
N TYR A 213 -14.08 9.06 -5.97
CA TYR A 213 -14.91 9.63 -7.01
C TYR A 213 -15.16 11.13 -6.76
N LYS A 214 -15.38 11.86 -7.84
CA LYS A 214 -15.67 13.29 -7.79
C LYS A 214 -16.45 13.71 -9.04
N ILE A 215 -17.48 14.53 -8.87
CA ILE A 215 -18.13 15.24 -9.97
C ILE A 215 -17.59 16.67 -10.02
N SER A 216 -17.09 17.05 -11.19
CA SER A 216 -16.66 18.42 -11.50
C SER A 216 -17.26 18.84 -12.81
N LYS A 217 -18.05 19.91 -12.81
CA LYS A 217 -18.85 20.32 -13.97
C LYS A 217 -19.73 19.15 -14.46
N SER A 218 -19.51 18.70 -15.69
CA SER A 218 -20.23 17.59 -16.31
C SER A 218 -19.39 16.32 -16.46
N ILE A 219 -18.39 16.11 -15.60
CA ILE A 219 -17.52 14.94 -15.60
C ILE A 219 -17.60 14.27 -14.23
N LEU A 220 -17.91 12.97 -14.21
CA LEU A 220 -17.72 12.10 -13.07
C LEU A 220 -16.35 11.39 -13.25
N SER A 221 -15.38 11.75 -12.41
CA SER A 221 -14.08 11.12 -12.34
C SER A 221 -14.04 10.06 -11.27
N LEU A 222 -13.68 8.83 -11.65
CA LEU A 222 -13.55 7.66 -10.77
C LEU A 222 -12.12 7.18 -10.79
N LYS A 223 -11.64 6.74 -9.63
CA LYS A 223 -10.34 6.09 -9.50
C LYS A 223 -10.51 4.77 -8.76
N PHE A 224 -10.15 3.68 -9.42
CA PHE A 224 -10.13 2.34 -8.87
C PHE A 224 -8.70 1.91 -8.58
N LEU A 225 -8.55 1.04 -7.58
CA LEU A 225 -7.31 0.32 -7.29
C LEU A 225 -7.51 -1.15 -7.64
N SER A 226 -6.59 -1.71 -8.40
CA SER A 226 -6.59 -3.12 -8.79
C SER A 226 -5.68 -3.94 -7.87
N ASN A 227 -6.00 -5.24 -7.74
CA ASN A 227 -5.14 -6.24 -7.11
C ASN A 227 -3.92 -6.60 -7.97
N ASN A 228 -4.03 -6.42 -9.30
CA ASN A 228 -2.98 -6.72 -10.27
C ASN A 228 -2.59 -5.46 -11.06
N LYS A 229 -1.33 -5.40 -11.48
CA LYS A 229 -0.84 -4.36 -12.39
C LYS A 229 -1.47 -4.54 -13.77
N PHE A 230 -1.95 -3.45 -14.37
CA PHE A 230 -2.42 -3.46 -15.75
C PHE A 230 -1.23 -3.51 -16.71
N ASP A 231 -1.05 -4.67 -17.37
CA ASP A 231 -0.01 -4.89 -18.37
C ASP A 231 -0.55 -5.77 -19.50
N PRO A 232 -0.72 -5.21 -20.71
CA PRO A 232 -0.49 -3.82 -21.12
C PRO A 232 -1.45 -2.82 -20.47
N ALA A 233 -1.06 -1.55 -20.45
CA ALA A 233 -1.91 -0.48 -19.94
C ALA A 233 -3.20 -0.36 -20.78
N VAL A 234 -4.32 -0.14 -20.08
CA VAL A 234 -5.63 0.10 -20.70
C VAL A 234 -5.74 1.55 -21.15
N ASN A 235 -6.17 1.77 -22.38
CA ASN A 235 -6.42 3.10 -22.93
C ASN A 235 -7.64 3.02 -23.85
N ILE A 236 -8.82 3.42 -23.34
CA ILE A 236 -10.10 3.44 -24.08
C ILE A 236 -10.61 4.87 -24.09
N PHE A 237 -10.92 5.36 -25.25
CA PHE A 237 -11.44 6.70 -25.48
C PHE A 237 -12.70 6.62 -26.30
N THR A 238 -13.83 7.00 -25.71
CA THR A 238 -15.13 7.07 -26.37
C THR A 238 -15.69 8.49 -26.28
N GLU A 239 -16.82 8.73 -26.95
CA GLU A 239 -17.52 10.01 -26.85
C GLU A 239 -18.07 10.25 -25.41
N ASN A 240 -18.45 9.19 -24.71
CA ASN A 240 -19.16 9.27 -23.43
C ASN A 240 -18.26 9.08 -22.22
N TYR A 241 -17.12 8.42 -22.36
CA TYR A 241 -16.17 8.16 -21.25
C TYR A 241 -14.77 7.84 -21.77
N THR A 242 -13.81 7.99 -20.89
CA THR A 242 -12.43 7.52 -21.08
C THR A 242 -12.05 6.57 -19.97
N ILE A 243 -11.31 5.51 -20.29
CA ILE A 243 -10.76 4.56 -19.31
C ILE A 243 -9.26 4.47 -19.56
N THR A 244 -8.46 4.79 -18.56
CA THR A 244 -7.00 4.71 -18.64
C THR A 244 -6.45 4.00 -17.42
N SER A 245 -5.40 3.21 -17.60
CA SER A 245 -4.72 2.58 -16.47
C SER A 245 -3.26 2.99 -16.38
N GLU A 246 -2.77 3.07 -15.15
CA GLU A 246 -1.37 3.27 -14.82
C GLU A 246 -1.02 2.40 -13.62
N ASN A 247 -0.14 1.41 -13.84
CA ASN A 247 0.22 0.42 -12.83
C ASN A 247 -1.02 -0.28 -12.23
N PHE A 248 -1.29 -0.10 -10.95
CA PHE A 248 -2.44 -0.68 -10.24
C PHE A 248 -3.68 0.23 -10.23
N ASN A 249 -3.64 1.38 -10.89
CA ASN A 249 -4.76 2.31 -10.89
C ASN A 249 -5.52 2.26 -12.22
N LEU A 250 -6.86 2.25 -12.14
CA LEU A 250 -7.75 2.45 -13.27
C LEU A 250 -8.50 3.77 -13.05
N ASN A 251 -8.38 4.68 -14.00
CA ASN A 251 -9.06 5.96 -13.98
C ASN A 251 -10.17 5.95 -15.03
N VAL A 252 -11.36 6.42 -14.65
CA VAL A 252 -12.51 6.51 -15.55
C VAL A 252 -13.11 7.89 -15.42
N ASP A 253 -13.18 8.62 -16.55
CA ASP A 253 -13.88 9.89 -16.64
C ASP A 253 -15.13 9.69 -17.50
N ILE A 254 -16.31 10.03 -16.95
CA ILE A 254 -17.62 9.81 -17.58
C ILE A 254 -18.28 11.16 -17.80
N ASN A 255 -18.73 11.42 -19.03
CA ASN A 255 -19.54 12.60 -19.36
C ASN A 255 -20.95 12.43 -18.80
N ILE A 256 -21.36 13.32 -17.92
CA ILE A 256 -22.65 13.30 -17.22
C ILE A 256 -23.44 14.57 -17.52
N LYS A 257 -24.73 14.58 -17.15
CA LYS A 257 -25.61 15.74 -17.26
C LYS A 257 -25.99 16.26 -15.88
N ASN A 258 -26.30 17.55 -15.81
CA ASN A 258 -26.82 18.21 -14.62
C ASN A 258 -28.20 18.84 -14.94
N ALA A 259 -29.11 18.75 -14.00
CA ALA A 259 -30.45 19.37 -14.07
C ALA A 259 -30.96 19.67 -12.67
N PHE A 260 -32.15 20.28 -12.59
CA PHE A 260 -32.90 20.41 -11.36
C PHE A 260 -34.18 19.54 -11.46
N ASP A 261 -34.56 18.93 -10.36
CA ASP A 261 -35.85 18.23 -10.27
C ASP A 261 -37.01 19.22 -10.02
N ASN A 262 -38.25 18.69 -9.97
CA ASN A 262 -39.46 19.49 -9.73
C ASN A 262 -39.50 20.10 -8.31
N HIS A 263 -38.60 19.69 -7.41
CA HIS A 263 -38.48 20.21 -6.05
C HIS A 263 -37.29 21.17 -5.89
N GLY A 264 -36.60 21.51 -6.99
CA GLY A 264 -35.45 22.41 -6.99
C GLY A 264 -34.14 21.76 -6.54
N ASN A 265 -34.05 20.44 -6.40
CA ASN A 265 -32.81 19.78 -6.08
C ASN A 265 -31.89 19.68 -7.31
N SER A 266 -30.62 19.98 -7.13
CA SER A 266 -29.59 19.76 -8.16
C SER A 266 -29.33 18.28 -8.32
N ILE A 267 -29.44 17.74 -9.54
CA ILE A 267 -29.19 16.34 -9.85
C ILE A 267 -28.09 16.25 -10.90
N SER A 268 -27.02 15.48 -10.59
CA SER A 268 -26.05 15.01 -11.57
C SER A 268 -26.40 13.57 -11.95
N PHE A 269 -26.51 13.28 -13.25
CA PHE A 269 -26.99 11.98 -13.72
C PHE A 269 -26.34 11.55 -15.02
N TYR A 270 -26.36 10.24 -15.26
CA TYR A 270 -26.07 9.64 -16.56
C TYR A 270 -27.37 9.20 -17.23
N LYS A 271 -27.47 9.36 -18.55
CA LYS A 271 -28.67 8.98 -19.32
C LYS A 271 -28.41 7.72 -20.12
N LEU A 272 -29.02 6.61 -19.71
CA LEU A 272 -28.94 5.31 -20.37
C LEU A 272 -30.36 4.77 -20.56
N GLY A 273 -31.06 5.23 -21.61
CA GLY A 273 -32.48 4.93 -21.73
C GLY A 273 -33.31 5.61 -20.63
N SER A 274 -33.02 5.32 -19.38
CA SER A 274 -33.52 5.99 -18.18
C SER A 274 -32.46 6.92 -17.55
N ILE A 275 -32.88 7.75 -16.60
CA ILE A 275 -32.00 8.63 -15.82
C ILE A 275 -31.43 7.81 -14.65
N ILE A 276 -30.11 7.77 -14.55
CA ILE A 276 -29.37 7.18 -13.41
C ILE A 276 -28.82 8.35 -12.57
N PRO A 277 -29.46 8.71 -11.45
CA PRO A 277 -28.97 9.78 -10.60
C PRO A 277 -27.69 9.33 -9.87
N LEU A 278 -26.64 10.17 -9.94
CA LEU A 278 -25.30 9.90 -9.38
C LEU A 278 -25.04 10.77 -8.15
N LYS A 279 -25.67 11.96 -8.13
CA LYS A 279 -25.59 12.91 -7.03
C LYS A 279 -26.86 13.73 -6.96
N ILE A 280 -27.38 13.93 -5.75
CA ILE A 280 -28.51 14.83 -5.48
C ILE A 280 -28.03 15.86 -4.43
N ASN A 281 -28.04 17.12 -4.79
CA ASN A 281 -27.45 18.21 -4.01
C ASN A 281 -25.97 17.91 -3.68
N THR A 282 -25.65 17.73 -2.40
CA THR A 282 -24.30 17.36 -1.92
C THR A 282 -24.06 15.86 -1.83
N ASN A 283 -25.13 15.03 -1.89
CA ASN A 283 -25.08 13.62 -1.58
C ASN A 283 -24.84 12.77 -2.83
N TYR A 284 -23.77 12.00 -2.84
CA TYR A 284 -23.48 11.01 -3.88
C TYR A 284 -24.30 9.74 -3.66
N ILE A 285 -24.70 9.10 -4.76
CA ILE A 285 -25.38 7.80 -4.76
C ILE A 285 -24.37 6.74 -5.21
N GLU A 286 -23.52 6.29 -4.27
CA GLU A 286 -22.40 5.39 -4.56
C GLU A 286 -22.84 4.10 -5.25
N LYS A 287 -23.97 3.52 -4.85
CA LYS A 287 -24.55 2.33 -5.49
C LYS A 287 -24.79 2.53 -7.00
N ASN A 288 -25.31 3.69 -7.39
CA ASN A 288 -25.55 4.00 -8.80
C ASN A 288 -24.24 4.28 -9.55
N ILE A 289 -23.23 4.84 -8.88
CA ILE A 289 -21.88 5.05 -9.45
C ILE A 289 -21.24 3.69 -9.73
N LEU A 290 -21.32 2.75 -8.80
CA LEU A 290 -20.78 1.39 -8.97
C LEU A 290 -21.51 0.63 -10.09
N ALA A 291 -22.85 0.64 -10.10
CA ALA A 291 -23.67 0.01 -11.14
C ALA A 291 -23.38 0.59 -12.54
N LEU A 292 -23.19 1.91 -12.65
CA LEU A 292 -22.79 2.56 -13.91
C LEU A 292 -21.39 2.11 -14.33
N SER A 293 -20.47 2.00 -13.41
CA SER A 293 -19.10 1.54 -13.69
C SER A 293 -19.10 0.09 -14.19
N GLU A 294 -19.84 -0.79 -13.52
CA GLU A 294 -20.02 -2.19 -13.92
C GLU A 294 -20.61 -2.31 -15.33
N TYR A 295 -21.63 -1.52 -15.63
CA TYR A 295 -22.23 -1.45 -16.96
C TYR A 295 -21.23 -1.01 -18.03
N ILE A 296 -20.42 0.02 -17.76
CA ILE A 296 -19.37 0.49 -18.70
C ILE A 296 -18.33 -0.60 -18.90
N PHE A 297 -17.86 -1.21 -17.82
CA PHE A 297 -16.83 -2.26 -17.89
C PHE A 297 -17.32 -3.50 -18.63
N SER A 298 -18.57 -3.91 -18.44
CA SER A 298 -19.17 -5.05 -19.18
C SER A 298 -19.29 -4.83 -20.69
N LYS A 299 -19.15 -3.59 -21.16
CA LYS A 299 -19.15 -3.26 -22.60
C LYS A 299 -17.75 -3.27 -23.21
N GLU A 300 -16.76 -2.95 -22.41
CA GLU A 300 -15.39 -2.69 -22.88
C GLU A 300 -14.45 -3.88 -22.64
N PHE A 301 -14.80 -4.73 -21.68
CA PHE A 301 -14.03 -5.89 -21.25
C PHE A 301 -14.87 -7.17 -21.24
#